data_fbe9d6e8b00b70a37540dae4fb7f794e
#
_entry.id   fbe9d6e8b00b70a37540dae4fb7f794e
#
_cell.length_a   1.000
_cell.length_b   1.000
_cell.length_c   1.000
_cell.angle_alpha   90.00
_cell.angle_beta   90.00
_cell.angle_gamma   90.00
#
_symmetry.space_group_name_H-M   'P 1'
#
loop_
_entity.id
_entity.type
_entity.pdbx_description
1 polymer ?
#
loop_
_entity_poly.entity_id
_entity_poly.type
_entity_poly.pdbx_seq_one_letter_code
_entity_poly.pdbx_strand_id
1 'polypeptide(L)'
;QPSFILGFHGCQKSVGEAILSGKERHLKPSEKKWDWLGHGIYFWEGNLTRAWEWARARQTEGKIDEPFVIGAIIDLRHCLDLFDREAMRQVAITHKSLTHAFRKINQPMPQNTGPTPDKAGRQLDCLVMNALHSIRGESGQQPYDSVRGPFLEGEPIYAGAGFRSHSHIQICLRSTACIKGYFRPIGQAS
;
A
#
# COMPACT_ATOMS: atom_id res chain seq x y z
N GLN A 1 3.58 18.51 14.84
CA GLN A 1 3.64 17.39 15.81
C GLN A 1 3.68 16.09 15.04
N PRO A 2 4.53 15.14 15.39
CA PRO A 2 4.47 13.82 14.79
C PRO A 2 3.13 13.17 15.19
N SER A 3 2.26 12.98 14.22
CA SER A 3 1.00 12.27 14.44
C SER A 3 1.26 10.80 14.12
N PHE A 4 1.30 9.96 15.15
CA PHE A 4 1.31 8.53 14.95
C PHE A 4 -0.05 8.09 14.42
N ILE A 5 -0.02 7.20 13.45
CA ILE A 5 -1.22 6.57 12.91
C ILE A 5 -1.20 5.08 13.19
N LEU A 6 -2.38 4.46 13.24
CA LEU A 6 -2.51 3.03 13.37
C LEU A 6 -2.69 2.42 11.98
N GLY A 7 -1.80 1.50 11.64
CA GLY A 7 -1.90 0.68 10.43
C GLY A 7 -2.23 -0.76 10.80
N PHE A 8 -3.03 -1.43 9.97
CA PHE A 8 -3.38 -2.84 10.14
C PHE A 8 -2.93 -3.64 8.93
N HIS A 9 -2.37 -4.83 9.17
CA HIS A 9 -1.86 -5.71 8.11
C HIS A 9 -2.43 -7.12 8.28
N GLY A 10 -3.12 -7.62 7.25
CA GLY A 10 -3.58 -9.00 7.20
C GLY A 10 -2.45 -9.94 6.80
N CYS A 11 -2.28 -11.05 7.51
CA CYS A 11 -1.22 -12.02 7.25
C CYS A 11 -1.59 -13.44 7.73
N GLN A 12 -0.70 -14.40 7.48
CA GLN A 12 -0.72 -15.70 8.14
C GLN A 12 -0.42 -15.52 9.63
N LYS A 13 -1.13 -16.23 10.50
CA LYS A 13 -1.00 -16.14 11.97
C LYS A 13 0.43 -16.37 12.45
N SER A 14 1.13 -17.35 11.90
CA SER A 14 2.54 -17.62 12.25
C SER A 14 3.46 -16.43 11.98
N VAL A 15 3.18 -15.62 10.93
CA VAL A 15 3.94 -14.39 10.64
C VAL A 15 3.65 -13.33 11.70
N GLY A 16 2.36 -13.07 12.00
CA GLY A 16 1.97 -12.09 13.01
C GLY A 16 2.54 -12.44 14.40
N GLU A 17 2.46 -13.72 14.80
CA GLU A 17 2.99 -14.20 16.08
C GLU A 17 4.53 -14.09 16.15
N ALA A 18 5.23 -14.37 15.05
CA ALA A 18 6.69 -14.22 15.00
C ALA A 18 7.12 -12.76 15.22
N ILE A 19 6.37 -11.79 14.68
CA ILE A 19 6.60 -10.35 14.90
C ILE A 19 6.28 -9.98 16.35
N LEU A 20 5.11 -10.39 16.87
CA LEU A 20 4.65 -10.02 18.23
C LEU A 20 5.53 -10.63 19.33
N SER A 21 6.12 -11.80 19.09
CA SER A 21 7.06 -12.43 20.02
C SER A 21 8.51 -11.91 19.91
N GLY A 22 8.78 -11.04 18.93
CA GLY A 22 10.12 -10.52 18.68
C GLY A 22 11.06 -11.50 17.96
N LYS A 23 10.56 -12.66 17.52
CA LYS A 23 11.33 -13.62 16.71
C LYS A 23 11.69 -13.03 15.33
N GLU A 24 10.76 -12.29 14.74
CA GLU A 24 10.99 -11.49 13.54
C GLU A 24 10.84 -10.02 13.90
N ARG A 25 11.69 -9.18 13.32
CA ARG A 25 11.71 -7.75 13.64
C ARG A 25 10.63 -6.97 12.88
N HIS A 26 10.44 -7.30 11.62
CA HIS A 26 9.51 -6.58 10.73
C HIS A 26 8.81 -7.55 9.77
N LEU A 27 7.66 -7.12 9.29
CA LEU A 27 6.99 -7.72 8.14
C LEU A 27 7.91 -7.60 6.90
N LYS A 28 7.79 -8.56 6.00
CA LYS A 28 8.53 -8.52 4.73
C LYS A 28 7.88 -7.52 3.76
N PRO A 29 8.67 -6.70 3.06
CA PRO A 29 8.13 -5.81 2.03
C PRO A 29 7.54 -6.63 0.87
N SER A 30 6.48 -6.12 0.27
CA SER A 30 5.94 -6.61 -0.99
C SER A 30 6.72 -6.02 -2.17
N GLU A 31 6.98 -6.86 -3.19
CA GLU A 31 7.65 -6.45 -4.44
C GLU A 31 6.85 -6.93 -5.66
N LYS A 32 5.53 -6.96 -5.51
CA LYS A 32 4.65 -7.44 -6.59
C LYS A 32 4.43 -6.34 -7.62
N LYS A 33 4.30 -6.75 -8.88
CA LYS A 33 4.09 -5.83 -10.01
C LYS A 33 2.77 -5.03 -9.97
N TRP A 34 1.90 -5.29 -9.02
CA TRP A 34 0.64 -4.58 -8.80
C TRP A 34 0.58 -3.80 -7.50
N ASP A 35 1.71 -3.63 -6.81
CA ASP A 35 1.84 -2.84 -5.59
C ASP A 35 1.68 -1.34 -5.92
N TRP A 36 0.48 -0.85 -5.91
CA TRP A 36 0.09 0.44 -6.51
C TRP A 36 0.71 1.69 -5.86
N LEU A 37 1.17 1.59 -4.62
CA LEU A 37 1.98 2.63 -3.94
C LEU A 37 3.49 2.36 -4.04
N GLY A 38 3.91 1.44 -4.93
CA GLY A 38 5.28 0.97 -5.05
C GLY A 38 5.62 -0.16 -4.07
N HIS A 39 6.87 -0.61 -4.10
CA HIS A 39 7.35 -1.71 -3.25
C HIS A 39 7.52 -1.25 -1.80
N GLY A 40 7.10 -2.09 -0.84
CA GLY A 40 7.19 -1.81 0.59
C GLY A 40 6.25 -2.65 1.45
N ILE A 41 6.11 -2.29 2.72
CA ILE A 41 5.22 -2.96 3.67
C ILE A 41 3.88 -2.20 3.68
N TYR A 42 2.80 -2.91 3.36
CA TYR A 42 1.47 -2.33 3.21
C TYR A 42 0.64 -2.42 4.49
N PHE A 43 -0.10 -1.36 4.77
CA PHE A 43 -1.07 -1.30 5.87
C PHE A 43 -2.35 -0.59 5.43
N TRP A 44 -3.48 -1.01 5.99
CA TRP A 44 -4.72 -0.24 5.98
C TRP A 44 -4.70 0.77 7.13
N GLU A 45 -4.79 2.06 6.82
CA GLU A 45 -4.83 3.12 7.83
C GLU A 45 -6.15 3.09 8.59
N GLY A 46 -6.09 2.91 9.93
CA GLY A 46 -7.25 2.95 10.81
C GLY A 46 -8.33 1.90 10.51
N ASN A 47 -8.09 0.94 9.61
CA ASN A 47 -9.14 0.06 9.10
C ASN A 47 -8.84 -1.43 9.37
N LEU A 48 -9.11 -1.84 10.61
CA LEU A 48 -8.98 -3.23 11.06
C LEU A 48 -9.88 -4.18 10.24
N THR A 49 -11.09 -3.74 9.91
CA THR A 49 -12.07 -4.55 9.17
C THR A 49 -11.53 -4.93 7.79
N ARG A 50 -10.98 -3.97 7.02
CA ARG A 50 -10.40 -4.26 5.71
C ARG A 50 -9.22 -5.22 5.77
N ALA A 51 -8.37 -5.10 6.79
CA ALA A 51 -7.26 -6.03 6.99
C ALA A 51 -7.77 -7.47 7.24
N TRP A 52 -8.84 -7.62 8.02
CA TRP A 52 -9.50 -8.93 8.25
C TRP A 52 -10.16 -9.48 6.99
N GLU A 53 -10.92 -8.66 6.26
CA GLU A 53 -11.55 -9.08 5.01
C GLU A 53 -10.51 -9.60 4.02
N TRP A 54 -9.39 -8.89 3.88
CA TRP A 54 -8.29 -9.32 3.02
C TRP A 54 -7.68 -10.66 3.49
N ALA A 55 -7.40 -10.82 4.78
CA ALA A 55 -6.81 -12.04 5.32
C ALA A 55 -7.75 -13.25 5.10
N ARG A 56 -9.05 -13.08 5.33
CA ARG A 56 -10.06 -14.13 5.09
C ARG A 56 -10.22 -14.45 3.60
N ALA A 57 -10.19 -13.45 2.72
CA ALA A 57 -10.21 -13.67 1.28
C ALA A 57 -8.99 -14.50 0.84
N ARG A 58 -7.80 -14.23 1.39
CA ARG A 58 -6.60 -15.04 1.13
C ARG A 58 -6.70 -16.46 1.67
N GLN A 59 -7.40 -16.67 2.77
CA GLN A 59 -7.71 -18.02 3.26
C GLN A 59 -8.61 -18.76 2.28
N THR A 60 -9.68 -18.14 1.82
CA THR A 60 -10.58 -18.73 0.82
C THR A 60 -9.87 -19.10 -0.48
N GLU A 61 -8.85 -18.31 -0.86
CA GLU A 61 -8.00 -18.59 -2.03
C GLU A 61 -6.91 -19.67 -1.76
N GLY A 62 -6.84 -20.23 -0.57
CA GLY A 62 -5.82 -21.21 -0.16
C GLY A 62 -4.41 -20.65 -0.06
N LYS A 63 -4.25 -19.33 0.11
CA LYS A 63 -2.95 -18.65 0.20
C LYS A 63 -2.49 -18.42 1.64
N ILE A 64 -3.41 -18.49 2.59
CA ILE A 64 -3.17 -18.48 4.04
C ILE A 64 -4.05 -19.56 4.67
N ASP A 65 -3.52 -20.27 5.65
CA ASP A 65 -4.28 -21.30 6.40
C ASP A 65 -5.03 -20.68 7.58
N GLU A 66 -4.33 -19.85 8.37
CA GLU A 66 -4.88 -19.17 9.54
C GLU A 66 -4.78 -17.65 9.34
N PRO A 67 -5.90 -16.97 9.04
CA PRO A 67 -5.91 -15.52 8.87
C PRO A 67 -5.65 -14.82 10.19
N PHE A 68 -4.87 -13.76 10.13
CA PHE A 68 -4.47 -12.95 11.27
C PHE A 68 -4.31 -11.50 10.86
N VAL A 69 -4.49 -10.58 11.81
CA VAL A 69 -4.20 -9.16 11.60
C VAL A 69 -3.26 -8.66 12.68
N ILE A 70 -2.18 -8.02 12.26
CA ILE A 70 -1.26 -7.33 13.15
C ILE A 70 -1.46 -5.82 13.01
N GLY A 71 -1.46 -5.10 14.14
CA GLY A 71 -1.45 -3.64 14.18
C GLY A 71 -0.03 -3.09 14.29
N ALA A 72 0.18 -1.90 13.75
CA ALA A 72 1.43 -1.16 13.87
C ALA A 72 1.17 0.31 14.23
N ILE A 73 2.02 0.88 15.07
CA ILE A 73 2.11 2.31 15.35
C ILE A 73 3.10 2.88 14.34
N ILE A 74 2.64 3.77 13.47
CA ILE A 74 3.38 4.26 12.31
C ILE A 74 3.58 5.77 12.42
N ASP A 75 4.83 6.20 12.24
CA ASP A 75 5.22 7.57 11.95
C ASP A 75 5.52 7.65 10.45
N LEU A 76 4.73 8.40 9.70
CA LEU A 76 4.90 8.48 8.23
C LEU A 76 6.22 9.11 7.80
N ARG A 77 6.89 9.88 8.67
CA ARG A 77 8.15 10.57 8.38
C ARG A 77 8.06 11.42 7.11
N HIS A 78 9.05 11.31 6.21
CA HIS A 78 9.00 11.96 4.89
C HIS A 78 8.07 11.18 3.97
N CYS A 79 6.80 11.57 3.92
CA CYS A 79 5.72 10.86 3.23
C CYS A 79 5.38 11.48 1.87
N LEU A 80 5.22 10.63 0.84
CA LEU A 80 4.52 10.99 -0.37
C LEU A 80 3.02 10.80 -0.14
N ASP A 81 2.34 11.85 0.28
CA ASP A 81 0.90 11.82 0.57
C ASP A 81 0.09 12.17 -0.69
N LEU A 82 -0.62 11.19 -1.25
CA LEU A 82 -1.41 11.37 -2.47
C LEU A 82 -2.73 12.15 -2.25
N PHE A 83 -2.99 12.66 -1.04
CA PHE A 83 -3.96 13.72 -0.81
C PHE A 83 -3.38 15.11 -1.05
N ASP A 84 -2.05 15.23 -1.10
CA ASP A 84 -1.38 16.48 -1.39
C ASP A 84 -1.28 16.73 -2.90
N ARG A 85 -1.57 17.97 -3.31
CA ARG A 85 -1.58 18.36 -4.73
C ARG A 85 -0.19 18.32 -5.36
N GLU A 86 0.86 18.69 -4.60
CA GLU A 86 2.22 18.67 -5.11
C GLU A 86 2.74 17.24 -5.27
N ALA A 87 2.41 16.34 -4.33
CA ALA A 87 2.69 14.91 -4.46
C ALA A 87 2.05 14.32 -5.73
N MET A 88 0.78 14.62 -5.97
CA MET A 88 0.08 14.19 -7.19
C MET A 88 0.73 14.75 -8.46
N ARG A 89 1.22 16.00 -8.42
CA ARG A 89 1.96 16.62 -9.55
C ARG A 89 3.24 15.87 -9.85
N GLN A 90 4.01 15.48 -8.83
CA GLN A 90 5.25 14.68 -9.00
C GLN A 90 4.97 13.32 -9.64
N VAL A 91 3.92 12.63 -9.21
CA VAL A 91 3.48 11.36 -9.83
C VAL A 91 3.13 11.57 -11.30
N ALA A 92 2.37 12.61 -11.62
CA ALA A 92 1.98 12.92 -13.00
C ALA A 92 3.19 13.26 -13.90
N ILE A 93 4.17 13.99 -13.38
CA ILE A 93 5.43 14.31 -14.09
C ILE A 93 6.21 13.02 -14.36
N THR A 94 6.33 12.15 -13.36
CA THR A 94 7.02 10.85 -13.50
C THR A 94 6.36 10.01 -14.59
N HIS A 95 5.03 9.92 -14.61
CA HIS A 95 4.29 9.22 -15.66
C HIS A 95 4.61 9.78 -17.06
N LYS A 96 4.63 11.11 -17.22
CA LYS A 96 5.00 11.75 -18.52
C LYS A 96 6.41 11.38 -18.95
N SER A 97 7.37 11.40 -18.04
CA SER A 97 8.76 11.04 -18.31
C SER A 97 8.90 9.59 -18.75
N LEU A 98 8.20 8.66 -18.05
CA LEU A 98 8.15 7.25 -18.44
C LEU A 98 7.50 7.06 -19.81
N THR A 99 6.38 7.72 -20.08
CA THR A 99 5.70 7.64 -21.38
C THR A 99 6.64 8.04 -22.51
N HIS A 100 7.43 9.12 -22.32
CA HIS A 100 8.43 9.55 -23.29
C HIS A 100 9.55 8.51 -23.46
N ALA A 101 10.06 7.96 -22.37
CA ALA A 101 11.12 6.94 -22.40
C ALA A 101 10.66 5.67 -23.13
N PHE A 102 9.46 5.16 -22.82
CA PHE A 102 8.88 3.97 -23.45
C PHE A 102 8.63 4.17 -24.95
N ARG A 103 8.19 5.38 -25.36
CA ARG A 103 8.04 5.72 -26.79
C ARG A 103 9.37 5.70 -27.52
N LYS A 104 10.45 6.23 -26.93
CA LYS A 104 11.79 6.23 -27.54
C LYS A 104 12.32 4.83 -27.85
N ILE A 105 12.00 3.85 -27.00
CA ILE A 105 12.44 2.46 -27.19
C ILE A 105 11.37 1.59 -27.89
N ASN A 106 10.31 2.23 -28.39
CA ASN A 106 9.19 1.57 -29.08
C ASN A 106 8.58 0.41 -28.26
N GLN A 107 8.42 0.60 -26.95
CA GLN A 107 7.79 -0.37 -26.05
C GLN A 107 6.47 0.19 -25.50
N PRO A 108 5.42 -0.65 -25.34
CA PRO A 108 4.18 -0.23 -24.72
C PRO A 108 4.36 -0.07 -23.20
N MET A 109 3.72 0.95 -22.65
CA MET A 109 3.58 1.09 -21.20
C MET A 109 2.65 -0.01 -20.64
N PRO A 110 2.94 -0.59 -19.46
CA PRO A 110 1.97 -1.42 -18.78
C PRO A 110 0.68 -0.65 -18.50
N GLN A 111 -0.41 -1.35 -18.30
CA GLN A 111 -1.71 -0.75 -18.01
C GLN A 111 -2.26 -1.27 -16.69
N ASN A 112 -3.06 -0.46 -16.02
CA ASN A 112 -3.89 -0.93 -14.93
C ASN A 112 -5.04 -1.77 -15.52
N THR A 113 -5.26 -2.96 -14.97
CA THR A 113 -6.22 -3.95 -15.48
C THR A 113 -7.18 -4.40 -14.38
N GLY A 114 -8.32 -4.95 -14.76
CA GLY A 114 -9.31 -5.51 -13.84
C GLY A 114 -10.71 -5.42 -14.41
N PRO A 115 -11.64 -6.28 -13.93
CA PRO A 115 -13.02 -6.32 -14.43
C PRO A 115 -13.87 -5.14 -13.96
N THR A 116 -13.44 -4.46 -12.92
CA THR A 116 -14.14 -3.34 -12.29
C THR A 116 -13.45 -2.00 -12.59
N PRO A 117 -14.17 -0.86 -12.51
CA PRO A 117 -13.61 0.47 -12.77
C PRO A 117 -12.41 0.84 -11.89
N ASP A 118 -12.28 0.25 -10.71
CA ASP A 118 -11.17 0.43 -9.78
C ASP A 118 -9.86 -0.26 -10.22
N LYS A 119 -9.94 -1.16 -11.22
CA LYS A 119 -8.78 -1.80 -11.87
C LYS A 119 -7.76 -2.32 -10.86
N ALA A 120 -8.12 -3.35 -10.08
CA ALA A 120 -7.29 -3.89 -9.00
C ALA A 120 -5.88 -4.36 -9.43
N GLY A 121 -5.67 -4.65 -10.70
CA GLY A 121 -4.36 -4.95 -11.29
C GLY A 121 -3.59 -3.67 -11.63
N ARG A 122 -2.89 -3.08 -10.68
CA ARG A 122 -2.28 -1.73 -10.72
C ARG A 122 -0.84 -1.71 -11.24
N GLN A 123 -0.54 -2.38 -12.35
CA GLN A 123 0.83 -2.49 -12.88
C GLN A 123 1.42 -1.15 -13.35
N LEU A 124 0.60 -0.29 -13.95
CA LEU A 124 1.03 1.05 -14.36
C LEU A 124 1.37 1.91 -13.13
N ASP A 125 0.49 1.90 -12.13
CA ASP A 125 0.71 2.69 -10.90
C ASP A 125 1.97 2.21 -10.17
N CYS A 126 2.17 0.89 -10.04
CA CYS A 126 3.38 0.30 -9.47
C CYS A 126 4.65 0.77 -10.19
N LEU A 127 4.66 0.74 -11.53
CA LEU A 127 5.79 1.21 -12.32
C LEU A 127 6.07 2.70 -12.07
N VAL A 128 5.04 3.53 -12.10
CA VAL A 128 5.18 4.99 -11.91
C VAL A 128 5.74 5.31 -10.52
N MET A 129 5.19 4.67 -9.48
CA MET A 129 5.62 4.90 -8.09
C MET A 129 7.07 4.46 -7.88
N ASN A 130 7.46 3.27 -8.34
CA ASN A 130 8.84 2.79 -8.21
C ASN A 130 9.81 3.68 -9.01
N ALA A 131 9.44 4.12 -10.21
CA ALA A 131 10.25 5.04 -11.00
C ALA A 131 10.43 6.40 -10.32
N LEU A 132 9.38 6.94 -9.69
CA LEU A 132 9.48 8.18 -8.92
C LEU A 132 10.56 8.07 -7.83
N HIS A 133 10.55 6.97 -7.11
CA HIS A 133 11.53 6.72 -6.05
C HIS A 133 12.95 6.55 -6.60
N SER A 134 13.13 5.83 -7.72
CA SER A 134 14.44 5.66 -8.37
C SER A 134 14.99 7.00 -8.84
N ILE A 135 14.18 7.81 -9.55
CA ILE A 135 14.56 9.13 -10.04
C ILE A 135 14.98 10.05 -8.88
N ARG A 136 14.25 10.04 -7.75
CA ARG A 136 14.64 10.82 -6.56
C ARG A 136 15.99 10.39 -6.02
N GLY A 137 16.22 9.09 -5.89
CA GLY A 137 17.50 8.54 -5.41
C GLY A 137 18.67 8.94 -6.34
N GLU A 138 18.50 8.78 -7.65
CA GLU A 138 19.50 9.14 -8.65
C GLU A 138 19.79 10.64 -8.68
N SER A 139 18.79 11.47 -8.38
CA SER A 139 18.91 12.93 -8.31
C SER A 139 19.46 13.44 -6.96
N GLY A 140 19.82 12.57 -6.03
CA GLY A 140 20.30 12.93 -4.70
C GLY A 140 19.24 13.61 -3.81
N GLN A 141 17.95 13.51 -4.16
CA GLN A 141 16.87 14.03 -3.36
C GLN A 141 16.59 13.11 -2.17
N GLN A 142 16.11 13.70 -1.07
CA GLN A 142 15.72 12.92 0.10
C GLN A 142 14.68 11.83 -0.27
N PRO A 143 14.94 10.56 -0.01
CA PRO A 143 13.97 9.48 -0.27
C PRO A 143 12.68 9.69 0.53
N TYR A 144 11.56 9.21 -0.02
CA TYR A 144 10.35 9.07 0.78
C TYR A 144 10.45 7.81 1.66
N ASP A 145 10.13 7.98 2.94
CA ASP A 145 10.06 6.87 3.91
C ASP A 145 8.76 6.08 3.76
N SER A 146 7.69 6.74 3.33
CA SER A 146 6.36 6.16 3.16
C SER A 146 5.60 6.78 1.99
N VAL A 147 4.57 6.07 1.55
CA VAL A 147 3.56 6.56 0.59
C VAL A 147 2.18 6.32 1.20
N ARG A 148 1.29 7.28 1.10
CA ARG A 148 -0.08 7.22 1.61
C ARG A 148 -1.06 7.62 0.51
N GLY A 149 -2.12 6.83 0.31
CA GLY A 149 -3.09 7.16 -0.74
C GLY A 149 -4.47 6.55 -0.56
N PRO A 150 -5.51 7.19 -1.16
CA PRO A 150 -6.87 6.67 -1.17
C PRO A 150 -7.02 5.58 -2.22
N PHE A 151 -7.61 4.46 -1.83
CA PHE A 151 -7.99 3.38 -2.73
C PHE A 151 -9.50 3.31 -2.82
N LEU A 152 -10.03 3.63 -4.00
CA LEU A 152 -11.46 3.56 -4.28
C LEU A 152 -11.80 2.14 -4.75
N GLU A 153 -12.47 1.36 -3.92
CA GLU A 153 -12.74 -0.05 -4.17
C GLU A 153 -14.21 -0.41 -3.88
N GLY A 154 -14.69 -1.39 -4.62
CA GLY A 154 -16.03 -1.94 -4.44
C GLY A 154 -17.12 -1.22 -5.23
N GLU A 155 -18.36 -1.64 -5.00
CA GLU A 155 -19.53 -1.09 -5.66
C GLU A 155 -19.97 0.25 -5.04
N PRO A 156 -20.66 1.11 -5.79
CA PRO A 156 -21.31 2.28 -5.22
C PRO A 156 -22.26 1.87 -4.09
N ILE A 157 -22.24 2.58 -2.95
CA ILE A 157 -23.10 2.26 -1.80
C ILE A 157 -24.60 2.51 -2.04
N TYR A 158 -24.93 3.26 -3.08
CA TYR A 158 -26.28 3.43 -3.67
C TYR A 158 -26.13 3.88 -5.12
N ALA A 159 -27.20 3.79 -5.90
CA ALA A 159 -27.17 4.18 -7.32
C ALA A 159 -26.73 5.65 -7.50
N GLY A 160 -25.68 5.87 -8.28
CA GLY A 160 -25.09 7.20 -8.50
C GLY A 160 -24.18 7.71 -7.39
N ALA A 161 -23.91 6.92 -6.35
CA ALA A 161 -22.98 7.34 -5.27
C ALA A 161 -21.56 7.52 -5.78
N GLY A 162 -20.89 8.57 -5.31
CA GLY A 162 -19.43 8.73 -5.41
C GLY A 162 -18.65 7.91 -4.36
N PHE A 163 -19.35 7.39 -3.34
CA PHE A 163 -18.78 6.55 -2.29
C PHE A 163 -18.85 5.08 -2.68
N ARG A 164 -17.77 4.34 -2.38
CA ARG A 164 -17.69 2.90 -2.68
C ARG A 164 -17.55 2.08 -1.41
N SER A 165 -18.11 0.88 -1.41
CA SER A 165 -18.29 0.03 -0.22
C SER A 165 -17.00 -0.39 0.49
N HIS A 166 -15.88 -0.48 -0.24
CA HIS A 166 -14.59 -0.90 0.29
C HIS A 166 -13.50 0.17 0.18
N SER A 167 -13.88 1.44 -0.05
CA SER A 167 -12.90 2.53 -0.11
C SER A 167 -12.16 2.67 1.21
N HIS A 168 -10.86 2.86 1.12
CA HIS A 168 -9.98 2.92 2.28
C HIS A 168 -8.71 3.72 1.97
N ILE A 169 -7.92 3.98 3.00
CA ILE A 169 -6.58 4.53 2.85
C ILE A 169 -5.57 3.41 3.04
N GLN A 170 -4.63 3.31 2.12
CA GLN A 170 -3.46 2.45 2.26
C GLN A 170 -2.20 3.25 2.48
N ILE A 171 -1.29 2.63 3.22
CA ILE A 171 0.06 3.13 3.47
C ILE A 171 1.03 2.06 2.99
N CYS A 172 2.05 2.48 2.26
CA CYS A 172 3.20 1.65 1.90
C CYS A 172 4.43 2.22 2.60
N LEU A 173 5.03 1.44 3.51
CA LEU A 173 6.26 1.82 4.20
C LEU A 173 7.46 1.31 3.41
N ARG A 174 8.29 2.24 2.98
CA ARG A 174 9.56 1.96 2.29
C ARG A 174 10.72 1.86 3.27
N SER A 175 10.57 2.52 4.44
CA SER A 175 11.53 2.48 5.53
C SER A 175 10.89 1.85 6.77
N THR A 176 11.53 0.84 7.34
CA THR A 176 11.09 0.24 8.61
C THR A 176 11.25 1.18 9.80
N ALA A 177 12.02 2.27 9.65
CA ALA A 177 12.12 3.34 10.67
C ALA A 177 10.79 4.08 10.92
N CYS A 178 9.81 3.93 10.01
CA CYS A 178 8.44 4.41 10.20
C CYS A 178 7.70 3.65 11.31
N ILE A 179 8.05 2.38 11.55
CA ILE A 179 7.35 1.51 12.51
C ILE A 179 7.91 1.74 13.90
N LYS A 180 7.05 2.20 14.83
CA LYS A 180 7.42 2.46 16.23
C LYS A 180 7.10 1.29 17.15
N GLY A 181 6.25 0.38 16.72
CA GLY A 181 5.90 -0.85 17.44
C GLY A 181 4.80 -1.60 16.73
N TYR A 182 4.70 -2.87 17.07
CA TYR A 182 3.60 -3.74 16.64
C TYR A 182 2.74 -4.12 17.85
N PHE A 183 1.47 -4.40 17.60
CA PHE A 183 0.54 -4.82 18.64
C PHE A 183 -0.51 -5.80 18.10
N ARG A 184 -1.09 -6.57 19.00
CA ARG A 184 -2.27 -7.38 18.73
C ARG A 184 -3.51 -6.50 18.89
N PRO A 185 -4.31 -6.30 17.83
CA PRO A 185 -5.57 -5.57 17.96
C PRO A 185 -6.53 -6.28 18.94
N ILE A 186 -7.24 -5.50 19.76
CA ILE A 186 -8.29 -6.02 20.65
C ILE A 186 -9.51 -6.41 19.80
N GLY A 187 -10.21 -7.47 20.17
CA GLY A 187 -11.41 -7.95 19.45
C GLY A 187 -11.11 -8.86 18.27
N GLN A 188 -9.89 -9.34 18.11
CA GLN A 188 -9.65 -10.50 17.26
C GLN A 188 -10.30 -11.71 17.92
N ALA A 189 -11.33 -12.27 17.29
CA ALA A 189 -11.82 -13.58 17.68
C ALA A 189 -10.67 -14.58 17.50
N SER A 190 -10.35 -15.26 18.61
CA SER A 190 -9.41 -16.39 18.64
C SER A 190 -9.90 -17.52 17.76
#